data_a854c5e353fc73bb3e8b32ee7cfe9bf9
#
_entry.id   a854c5e353fc73bb3e8b32ee7cfe9bf9
#
_cell.length_a   1.000
_cell.length_b   1.000
_cell.length_c   1.000
_cell.angle_alpha   90.00
_cell.angle_beta   90.00
_cell.angle_gamma   90.00
#
_symmetry.space_group_name_H-M   'P 1'
#
loop_
_entity.id
_entity.type
_entity.pdbx_description
1 polymer ?
#
loop_
_entity_poly.entity_id
_entity_poly.type
_entity_poly.pdbx_seq_one_letter_code
_entity_poly.pdbx_strand_id
1 'polypeptide(L)'
;MKITKELLKEKGACADGYRDFLREYPVDKYPDGVEYQELLDCCAEKNFEYGSWLLEMFGRTDEVRKICGDLIVEKGIIFAGQLEVRGCIEAGDGIKAGWGIEAGRGIKAGRGIEAGDGIKAGWGIEAGRGIKAGWGIKAGNGIKAGRGIKAGWGIEAGWGIEAGNGIKAGYGIEAGDGIKAGYGIEAGYGIKAGDEYGIYAGLRCRITNKTLRKIIAKKRPENIMCGEFEEKSDSEGK
;
A
#
# COMPACT_ATOMS: atom_id res chain seq x y z
N MET A 1 -6.45 -4.89 23.44
CA MET A 1 -7.68 -5.71 23.17
C MET A 1 -7.26 -7.15 23.02
N LYS A 2 -7.90 -8.04 23.79
CA LYS A 2 -7.62 -9.48 23.68
C LYS A 2 -8.53 -10.18 22.69
N ILE A 3 -7.98 -11.06 21.90
CA ILE A 3 -8.67 -11.90 20.92
C ILE A 3 -8.85 -13.30 21.52
N THR A 4 -10.10 -13.74 21.65
CA THR A 4 -10.43 -15.06 22.16
C THR A 4 -10.89 -15.99 21.03
N LYS A 5 -10.92 -17.29 21.29
CA LYS A 5 -11.41 -18.28 20.32
C LYS A 5 -12.87 -18.09 19.96
N GLU A 6 -13.70 -17.60 20.90
CA GLU A 6 -15.12 -17.30 20.68
C GLU A 6 -15.26 -16.12 19.72
N LEU A 7 -14.48 -15.05 19.92
CA LEU A 7 -14.45 -13.87 19.05
C LEU A 7 -14.03 -14.24 17.63
N LEU A 8 -13.01 -15.09 17.46
CA LEU A 8 -12.60 -15.57 16.14
C LEU A 8 -13.70 -16.34 15.41
N LYS A 9 -14.45 -17.19 16.13
CA LYS A 9 -15.62 -17.90 15.58
C LYS A 9 -16.74 -16.95 15.19
N GLU A 10 -17.06 -16.00 16.06
CA GLU A 10 -18.07 -14.96 15.79
C GLU A 10 -17.75 -14.15 14.53
N LYS A 11 -16.48 -13.79 14.34
CA LYS A 11 -16.01 -13.07 13.15
C LYS A 11 -15.83 -13.94 11.90
N GLY A 12 -16.14 -15.24 11.99
CA GLY A 12 -16.08 -16.14 10.84
C GLY A 12 -14.68 -16.57 10.43
N ALA A 13 -13.77 -16.75 11.39
CA ALA A 13 -12.46 -17.31 11.09
C ALA A 13 -12.57 -18.65 10.37
N CYS A 14 -11.78 -18.85 9.31
CA CYS A 14 -11.76 -20.10 8.58
C CYS A 14 -11.24 -21.26 9.46
N ALA A 15 -11.61 -22.49 9.11
CA ALA A 15 -11.26 -23.68 9.91
C ALA A 15 -9.75 -23.85 10.12
N ASP A 16 -8.94 -23.52 9.10
CA ASP A 16 -7.49 -23.62 9.18
C ASP A 16 -6.90 -22.53 10.09
N GLY A 17 -7.30 -21.27 9.91
CA GLY A 17 -6.85 -20.16 10.75
C GLY A 17 -7.26 -20.33 12.22
N TYR A 18 -8.47 -20.84 12.45
CA TYR A 18 -8.93 -21.15 13.81
C TYR A 18 -8.13 -22.28 14.46
N ARG A 19 -7.83 -23.36 13.72
CA ARG A 19 -6.99 -24.47 14.19
C ARG A 19 -5.55 -24.02 14.48
N ASP A 20 -4.97 -23.20 13.61
CA ASP A 20 -3.65 -22.63 13.80
C ASP A 20 -3.60 -21.75 15.04
N PHE A 21 -4.63 -20.91 15.27
CA PHE A 21 -4.74 -20.14 16.51
C PHE A 21 -4.74 -21.00 17.76
N LEU A 22 -5.55 -22.07 17.80
CA LEU A 22 -5.61 -22.97 18.97
C LEU A 22 -4.30 -23.74 19.22
N ARG A 23 -3.54 -24.01 18.16
CA ARG A 23 -2.21 -24.66 18.27
C ARG A 23 -1.18 -23.71 18.86
N GLU A 24 -1.13 -22.45 18.43
CA GLU A 24 -0.19 -21.45 18.89
C GLU A 24 -0.55 -20.92 20.29
N TYR A 25 -1.84 -20.77 20.55
CA TYR A 25 -2.39 -20.19 21.77
C TYR A 25 -3.39 -21.15 22.45
N PRO A 26 -2.89 -22.25 23.07
CA PRO A 26 -3.75 -23.21 23.77
C PRO A 26 -4.56 -22.54 24.89
N VAL A 27 -5.84 -22.90 25.02
CA VAL A 27 -6.79 -22.25 25.94
C VAL A 27 -6.38 -22.40 27.41
N ASP A 28 -5.72 -23.46 27.78
CA ASP A 28 -5.18 -23.71 29.12
C ASP A 28 -4.08 -22.70 29.51
N LYS A 29 -3.32 -22.20 28.54
CA LYS A 29 -2.27 -21.19 28.73
C LYS A 29 -2.76 -19.76 28.51
N TYR A 30 -3.77 -19.59 27.66
CA TYR A 30 -4.34 -18.30 27.29
C TYR A 30 -5.86 -18.26 27.55
N PRO A 31 -6.32 -18.43 28.81
CA PRO A 31 -7.76 -18.53 29.13
C PRO A 31 -8.53 -17.26 28.78
N ASP A 32 -7.88 -16.09 28.88
CA ASP A 32 -8.47 -14.77 28.61
C ASP A 32 -8.23 -14.29 27.16
N GLY A 33 -7.67 -15.14 26.31
CA GLY A 33 -7.26 -14.77 24.94
C GLY A 33 -5.87 -14.14 24.85
N VAL A 34 -5.51 -13.70 23.64
CA VAL A 34 -4.19 -13.18 23.26
C VAL A 34 -4.30 -11.69 22.96
N GLU A 35 -3.27 -10.92 23.30
CA GLU A 35 -3.24 -9.50 22.90
C GLU A 35 -3.26 -9.36 21.38
N TYR A 36 -4.08 -8.43 20.89
CA TYR A 36 -4.34 -8.28 19.46
C TYR A 36 -3.06 -8.07 18.63
N GLN A 37 -2.17 -7.20 19.10
CA GLN A 37 -0.92 -6.95 18.39
C GLN A 37 0.03 -8.16 18.43
N GLU A 38 0.09 -8.91 19.53
CA GLU A 38 0.87 -10.16 19.63
C GLU A 38 0.40 -11.20 18.59
N LEU A 39 -0.92 -11.29 18.41
CA LEU A 39 -1.49 -12.18 17.38
C LEU A 39 -1.16 -11.70 15.97
N LEU A 40 -1.19 -10.39 15.71
CA LEU A 40 -0.79 -9.81 14.42
C LEU A 40 0.70 -10.03 14.14
N ASP A 41 1.57 -9.86 15.14
CA ASP A 41 3.02 -10.09 15.01
C ASP A 41 3.29 -11.57 14.69
N CYS A 42 2.63 -12.51 15.37
CA CYS A 42 2.71 -13.94 15.04
C CYS A 42 2.24 -14.25 13.60
N CYS A 43 1.13 -13.65 13.17
CA CYS A 43 0.64 -13.81 11.81
C CYS A 43 1.58 -13.19 10.77
N ALA A 44 2.22 -12.07 11.08
CA ALA A 44 3.19 -11.43 10.18
C ALA A 44 4.39 -12.34 9.88
N GLU A 45 4.76 -13.19 10.82
CA GLU A 45 5.84 -14.18 10.66
C GLU A 45 5.37 -15.46 9.96
N LYS A 46 4.20 -16.00 10.33
CA LYS A 46 3.76 -17.34 9.93
C LYS A 46 2.81 -17.35 8.75
N ASN A 47 1.82 -16.45 8.72
CA ASN A 47 0.81 -16.36 7.69
C ASN A 47 0.25 -14.92 7.57
N PHE A 48 0.87 -14.13 6.72
CA PHE A 48 0.53 -12.71 6.51
C PHE A 48 -0.94 -12.48 6.11
N GLU A 49 -1.55 -13.41 5.39
CA GLU A 49 -2.95 -13.29 4.95
C GLU A 49 -3.93 -13.39 6.13
N TYR A 50 -3.65 -14.26 7.12
CA TYR A 50 -4.46 -14.31 8.34
C TYR A 50 -4.36 -13.01 9.15
N GLY A 51 -3.17 -12.44 9.28
CA GLY A 51 -2.98 -11.15 9.94
C GLY A 51 -3.67 -10.01 9.20
N SER A 52 -3.67 -10.04 7.87
CA SER A 52 -4.43 -9.08 7.05
C SER A 52 -5.93 -9.19 7.29
N TRP A 53 -6.46 -10.41 7.34
CA TRP A 53 -7.86 -10.67 7.66
C TRP A 53 -8.21 -10.19 9.09
N LEU A 54 -7.34 -10.47 10.08
CA LEU A 54 -7.53 -10.00 11.45
C LEU A 54 -7.65 -8.46 11.51
N LEU A 55 -6.77 -7.76 10.80
CA LEU A 55 -6.82 -6.29 10.76
C LEU A 55 -8.10 -5.75 10.11
N GLU A 56 -8.64 -6.45 9.12
CA GLU A 56 -9.92 -6.11 8.50
C GLU A 56 -11.13 -6.36 9.42
N MET A 57 -11.11 -7.46 10.19
CA MET A 57 -12.23 -7.86 11.06
C MET A 57 -12.27 -7.13 12.40
N PHE A 58 -11.11 -6.89 13.01
CA PHE A 58 -11.00 -6.28 14.33
C PHE A 58 -10.67 -4.79 14.28
N GLY A 59 -10.25 -4.31 13.11
CA GLY A 59 -9.99 -2.90 12.86
C GLY A 59 -8.63 -2.43 13.39
N ARG A 60 -8.46 -1.11 13.32
CA ARG A 60 -7.25 -0.40 13.70
C ARG A 60 -7.30 0.06 15.16
N THR A 61 -6.12 0.27 15.74
CA THR A 61 -5.95 0.86 17.09
C THR A 61 -5.32 2.25 16.97
N ASP A 62 -5.48 3.08 18.01
CA ASP A 62 -4.87 4.42 18.06
C ASP A 62 -3.40 4.39 18.52
N GLU A 63 -2.78 3.21 18.57
CA GLU A 63 -1.39 3.06 18.97
C GLU A 63 -0.44 3.61 17.91
N VAL A 64 0.63 4.27 18.39
CA VAL A 64 1.73 4.75 17.53
C VAL A 64 3.01 4.06 17.97
N ARG A 65 3.57 3.24 17.08
CA ARG A 65 4.86 2.59 17.31
C ARG A 65 5.98 3.43 16.73
N LYS A 66 6.82 4.02 17.61
CA LYS A 66 7.97 4.86 17.23
C LYS A 66 9.27 4.10 17.37
N ILE A 67 10.04 4.04 16.28
CA ILE A 67 11.33 3.35 16.23
C ILE A 67 12.40 4.37 15.83
N CYS A 68 13.45 4.51 16.66
CA CYS A 68 14.51 5.50 16.42
C CYS A 68 15.54 5.07 15.37
N GLY A 69 15.69 3.76 15.13
CA GLY A 69 16.59 3.18 14.12
C GLY A 69 15.86 2.71 12.89
N ASP A 70 16.44 1.70 12.24
CA ASP A 70 15.85 0.97 11.14
C ASP A 70 14.94 -0.15 11.67
N LEU A 71 13.89 -0.48 10.93
CA LEU A 71 13.02 -1.64 11.17
C LEU A 71 13.20 -2.61 10.01
N ILE A 72 13.99 -3.66 10.23
CA ILE A 72 14.30 -4.67 9.22
C ILE A 72 13.84 -6.03 9.72
N VAL A 73 12.97 -6.69 8.97
CA VAL A 73 12.44 -8.02 9.29
C VAL A 73 12.52 -8.94 8.06
N GLU A 74 12.80 -10.23 8.30
CA GLU A 74 12.86 -11.23 7.23
C GLU A 74 11.47 -11.58 6.66
N LYS A 75 10.45 -11.46 7.47
CA LYS A 75 9.06 -11.76 7.13
C LYS A 75 8.24 -10.48 6.93
N GLY A 76 7.01 -10.46 7.37
CA GLY A 76 6.11 -9.31 7.23
C GLY A 76 6.07 -8.42 8.46
N ILE A 77 5.42 -7.26 8.30
CA ILE A 77 5.07 -6.34 9.37
C ILE A 77 3.57 -6.11 9.28
N ILE A 78 2.84 -6.38 10.38
CA ILE A 78 1.42 -6.03 10.50
C ILE A 78 1.23 -5.30 11.82
N PHE A 79 0.83 -4.05 11.75
CA PHE A 79 0.62 -3.21 12.92
C PHE A 79 -0.78 -2.59 12.89
N ALA A 80 -1.57 -2.77 13.96
CA ALA A 80 -2.95 -2.28 13.98
C ALA A 80 -3.06 -0.74 14.02
N GLY A 81 -2.01 -0.05 14.48
CA GLY A 81 -1.93 1.40 14.61
C GLY A 81 -1.12 2.09 13.51
N GLN A 82 -0.45 3.18 13.89
CA GLN A 82 0.47 3.95 13.05
C GLN A 82 1.93 3.54 13.30
N LEU A 83 2.69 3.36 12.23
CA LEU A 83 4.11 3.01 12.27
C LEU A 83 4.97 4.21 11.89
N GLU A 84 5.80 4.70 12.82
CA GLU A 84 6.75 5.79 12.62
C GLU A 84 8.18 5.29 12.86
N VAL A 85 9.02 5.31 11.83
CA VAL A 85 10.41 4.83 11.89
C VAL A 85 11.34 5.94 11.41
N ARG A 86 12.33 6.34 12.23
CA ARG A 86 13.30 7.38 11.82
C ARG A 86 14.23 6.92 10.71
N GLY A 87 14.55 5.64 10.66
CA GLY A 87 15.36 5.00 9.65
C GLY A 87 14.55 4.49 8.46
N CYS A 88 14.98 3.35 7.91
CA CYS A 88 14.23 2.64 6.87
C CYS A 88 13.30 1.57 7.46
N ILE A 89 12.33 1.18 6.67
CA ILE A 89 11.46 0.02 6.93
C ILE A 89 11.69 -0.98 5.81
N GLU A 90 12.15 -2.18 6.16
CA GLU A 90 12.34 -3.27 5.20
C GLU A 90 11.66 -4.55 5.71
N ALA A 91 10.87 -5.19 4.85
CA ALA A 91 10.26 -6.47 5.13
C ALA A 91 10.45 -7.42 3.94
N GLY A 92 10.84 -8.67 4.22
CA GLY A 92 10.98 -9.70 3.19
C GLY A 92 9.65 -10.09 2.56
N ASP A 93 8.55 -9.94 3.29
CA ASP A 93 7.18 -10.12 2.80
C ASP A 93 6.46 -8.76 2.67
N GLY A 94 5.27 -8.59 3.21
CA GLY A 94 4.48 -7.37 3.14
C GLY A 94 4.59 -6.46 4.35
N ILE A 95 4.16 -5.23 4.19
CA ILE A 95 3.99 -4.26 5.27
C ILE A 95 2.53 -3.80 5.28
N LYS A 96 1.85 -3.94 6.41
CA LYS A 96 0.47 -3.47 6.57
C LYS A 96 0.31 -2.71 7.88
N ALA A 97 -0.28 -1.51 7.82
CA ALA A 97 -0.62 -0.72 9.00
C ALA A 97 -2.09 -0.31 8.99
N GLY A 98 -2.71 -0.26 10.18
CA GLY A 98 -4.11 0.17 10.34
C GLY A 98 -4.30 1.63 10.00
N TRP A 99 -3.30 2.48 10.35
CA TRP A 99 -3.23 3.89 9.99
C TRP A 99 -2.10 4.15 8.99
N GLY A 100 -1.21 5.07 9.30
CA GLY A 100 -0.11 5.47 8.44
C GLY A 100 1.16 4.66 8.60
N ILE A 101 2.01 4.73 7.57
CA ILE A 101 3.38 4.24 7.59
C ILE A 101 4.29 5.43 7.26
N GLU A 102 5.19 5.79 8.18
CA GLU A 102 6.16 6.85 7.97
C GLU A 102 7.58 6.36 8.21
N ALA A 103 8.48 6.59 7.26
CA ALA A 103 9.89 6.31 7.38
C ALA A 103 10.71 7.58 7.09
N GLY A 104 11.72 7.84 7.92
CA GLY A 104 12.66 8.95 7.68
C GLY A 104 13.51 8.73 6.43
N ARG A 105 13.78 7.47 6.08
CA ARG A 105 14.45 7.04 4.85
C ARG A 105 13.49 6.29 3.92
N GLY A 106 13.84 5.10 3.48
CA GLY A 106 13.05 4.33 2.52
C GLY A 106 12.09 3.32 3.15
N ILE A 107 11.12 2.90 2.36
CA ILE A 107 10.22 1.79 2.69
C ILE A 107 10.33 0.74 1.60
N LYS A 108 10.66 -0.50 1.98
CA LYS A 108 10.79 -1.61 1.03
C LYS A 108 10.08 -2.86 1.52
N ALA A 109 9.32 -3.50 0.64
CA ALA A 109 8.66 -4.75 0.92
C ALA A 109 8.81 -5.74 -0.25
N GLY A 110 9.09 -7.01 0.05
CA GLY A 110 9.18 -8.08 -0.96
C GLY A 110 7.84 -8.32 -1.66
N ARG A 111 6.72 -8.11 -0.96
CA ARG A 111 5.37 -8.18 -1.56
C ARG A 111 4.72 -6.80 -1.61
N GLY A 112 3.72 -6.53 -0.83
CA GLY A 112 2.95 -5.29 -0.89
C GLY A 112 3.15 -4.37 0.31
N ILE A 113 2.84 -3.10 0.12
CA ILE A 113 2.76 -2.11 1.19
C ILE A 113 1.34 -1.58 1.22
N GLU A 114 0.67 -1.67 2.37
CA GLU A 114 -0.70 -1.19 2.55
C GLU A 114 -0.83 -0.40 3.85
N ALA A 115 -1.46 0.77 3.77
CA ALA A 115 -1.80 1.59 4.93
C ALA A 115 -3.26 2.03 4.84
N GLY A 116 -3.96 2.02 5.99
CA GLY A 116 -5.34 2.53 6.08
C GLY A 116 -5.43 4.02 5.80
N ASP A 117 -4.37 4.75 6.09
CA ASP A 117 -4.22 6.18 5.80
C ASP A 117 -3.06 6.42 4.83
N GLY A 118 -2.05 7.21 5.17
CA GLY A 118 -0.96 7.59 4.27
C GLY A 118 0.30 6.72 4.37
N ILE A 119 1.09 6.74 3.30
CA ILE A 119 2.43 6.16 3.27
C ILE A 119 3.42 7.28 2.93
N LYS A 120 4.41 7.51 3.80
CA LYS A 120 5.40 8.56 3.60
C LYS A 120 6.81 8.04 3.83
N ALA A 121 7.71 8.37 2.92
CA ALA A 121 9.14 8.08 3.04
C ALA A 121 9.98 9.30 2.67
N GLY A 122 11.05 9.55 3.44
CA GLY A 122 12.03 10.61 3.12
C GLY A 122 12.76 10.33 1.81
N TRP A 123 12.98 9.05 1.49
CA TRP A 123 13.57 8.60 0.24
C TRP A 123 12.54 7.88 -0.63
N GLY A 124 12.83 6.66 -1.07
CA GLY A 124 11.95 5.90 -1.97
C GLY A 124 11.00 4.94 -1.28
N ILE A 125 9.97 4.55 -2.03
CA ILE A 125 9.03 3.49 -1.64
C ILE A 125 9.06 2.41 -2.71
N GLU A 126 9.39 1.17 -2.32
CA GLU A 126 9.48 0.03 -3.24
C GLU A 126 8.70 -1.17 -2.75
N ALA A 127 7.88 -1.76 -3.61
CA ALA A 127 7.17 -3.00 -3.33
C ALA A 127 7.24 -3.97 -4.51
N GLY A 128 7.52 -5.25 -4.23
CA GLY A 128 7.54 -6.30 -5.25
C GLY A 128 6.17 -6.54 -5.90
N ARG A 129 5.08 -6.22 -5.19
CA ARG A 129 3.73 -6.23 -5.75
C ARG A 129 3.15 -4.83 -5.79
N GLY A 130 2.13 -4.53 -5.02
CA GLY A 130 1.42 -3.26 -5.05
C GLY A 130 1.67 -2.37 -3.85
N ILE A 131 1.41 -1.08 -4.03
CA ILE A 131 1.40 -0.09 -2.97
C ILE A 131 -0.01 0.49 -2.89
N LYS A 132 -0.62 0.49 -1.70
CA LYS A 132 -1.98 0.99 -1.48
C LYS A 132 -2.04 1.83 -0.22
N ALA A 133 -2.62 3.02 -0.33
CA ALA A 133 -2.92 3.89 0.79
C ALA A 133 -4.37 4.37 0.74
N GLY A 134 -5.03 4.45 1.90
CA GLY A 134 -6.38 5.01 2.00
C GLY A 134 -6.41 6.50 1.68
N TRP A 135 -5.33 7.22 2.04
CA TRP A 135 -5.16 8.65 1.75
C TRP A 135 -4.09 8.88 0.68
N GLY A 136 -2.89 9.27 1.02
CA GLY A 136 -1.85 9.64 0.07
C GLY A 136 -0.59 8.79 0.14
N ILE A 137 0.20 8.82 -0.92
CA ILE A 137 1.53 8.20 -0.99
C ILE A 137 2.53 9.29 -1.35
N LYS A 138 3.54 9.50 -0.48
CA LYS A 138 4.58 10.50 -0.71
C LYS A 138 5.97 9.93 -0.50
N ALA A 139 6.86 10.17 -1.46
CA ALA A 139 8.27 9.83 -1.39
C ALA A 139 9.15 11.02 -1.77
N GLY A 140 10.25 11.21 -1.05
CA GLY A 140 11.27 12.25 -1.41
C GLY A 140 11.97 11.93 -2.72
N ASN A 141 12.16 10.63 -3.02
CA ASN A 141 12.68 10.15 -4.29
C ASN A 141 11.58 9.46 -5.10
N GLY A 142 11.81 8.24 -5.58
CA GLY A 142 10.88 7.53 -6.44
C GLY A 142 9.92 6.58 -5.72
N ILE A 143 8.84 6.24 -6.42
CA ILE A 143 7.89 5.22 -5.99
C ILE A 143 7.85 4.11 -7.04
N LYS A 144 8.09 2.86 -6.62
CA LYS A 144 8.12 1.72 -7.53
C LYS A 144 7.30 0.56 -7.01
N ALA A 145 6.45 0.00 -7.86
CA ALA A 145 5.68 -1.20 -7.58
C ALA A 145 5.71 -2.19 -8.74
N GLY A 146 5.92 -3.47 -8.44
CA GLY A 146 5.89 -4.54 -9.46
C GLY A 146 4.51 -4.74 -10.08
N ARG A 147 3.44 -4.34 -9.38
CA ARG A 147 2.08 -4.30 -9.91
C ARG A 147 1.55 -2.86 -9.91
N GLY A 148 0.49 -2.58 -9.18
CA GLY A 148 -0.17 -1.26 -9.19
C GLY A 148 0.15 -0.38 -8.01
N ILE A 149 -0.05 0.92 -8.19
CA ILE A 149 0.00 1.92 -7.14
C ILE A 149 -1.38 2.56 -7.02
N LYS A 150 -1.94 2.59 -5.81
CA LYS A 150 -3.27 3.18 -5.56
C LYS A 150 -3.27 4.04 -4.31
N ALA A 151 -3.78 5.26 -4.44
CA ALA A 151 -4.04 6.15 -3.32
C ALA A 151 -5.48 6.69 -3.37
N GLY A 152 -6.11 6.87 -2.20
CA GLY A 152 -7.44 7.51 -2.11
C GLY A 152 -7.41 8.98 -2.47
N TRP A 153 -6.28 9.67 -2.19
CA TRP A 153 -6.06 11.08 -2.51
C TRP A 153 -4.97 11.25 -3.56
N GLY A 154 -3.73 11.54 -3.18
CA GLY A 154 -2.65 11.86 -4.11
C GLY A 154 -1.48 10.91 -4.07
N ILE A 155 -0.69 10.92 -5.13
CA ILE A 155 0.60 10.23 -5.23
C ILE A 155 1.64 11.27 -5.63
N GLU A 156 2.68 11.43 -4.80
CA GLU A 156 3.74 12.42 -5.00
C GLU A 156 5.12 11.78 -4.87
N ALA A 157 5.99 12.00 -5.82
CA ALA A 157 7.38 11.58 -5.78
C ALA A 157 8.30 12.71 -6.24
N GLY A 158 9.41 12.90 -5.53
CA GLY A 158 10.44 13.90 -5.94
C GLY A 158 11.09 13.53 -7.27
N TRP A 159 11.20 12.23 -7.56
CA TRP A 159 11.67 11.70 -8.85
C TRP A 159 10.52 11.01 -9.59
N GLY A 160 10.73 9.77 -10.07
CA GLY A 160 9.77 9.08 -10.89
C GLY A 160 8.78 8.19 -10.14
N ILE A 161 7.67 7.88 -10.80
CA ILE A 161 6.67 6.92 -10.34
C ILE A 161 6.58 5.78 -11.38
N GLU A 162 6.80 4.54 -10.95
CA GLU A 162 6.77 3.39 -11.84
C GLU A 162 5.88 2.27 -11.28
N ALA A 163 4.96 1.78 -12.10
CA ALA A 163 4.12 0.64 -11.78
C ALA A 163 4.12 -0.38 -12.93
N GLY A 164 4.28 -1.67 -12.60
CA GLY A 164 4.19 -2.74 -13.58
C GLY A 164 2.81 -2.89 -14.22
N ASN A 165 1.77 -2.48 -13.49
CA ASN A 165 0.40 -2.40 -14.00
C ASN A 165 -0.05 -0.93 -14.06
N GLY A 166 -1.13 -0.56 -13.37
CA GLY A 166 -1.68 0.78 -13.42
C GLY A 166 -1.33 1.65 -12.20
N ILE A 167 -1.51 2.95 -12.36
CA ILE A 167 -1.38 3.94 -11.29
C ILE A 167 -2.74 4.65 -11.17
N LYS A 168 -3.27 4.71 -9.93
CA LYS A 168 -4.56 5.38 -9.67
C LYS A 168 -4.50 6.24 -8.41
N ALA A 169 -4.94 7.49 -8.54
CA ALA A 169 -5.13 8.42 -7.44
C ALA A 169 -6.54 9.02 -7.48
N GLY A 170 -7.14 9.24 -6.31
CA GLY A 170 -8.45 9.91 -6.21
C GLY A 170 -8.39 11.38 -6.62
N TYR A 171 -7.26 12.06 -6.40
CA TYR A 171 -7.06 13.46 -6.75
C TYR A 171 -5.95 13.64 -7.78
N GLY A 172 -4.68 13.66 -7.41
CA GLY A 172 -3.58 13.99 -8.31
C GLY A 172 -2.43 13.00 -8.27
N ILE A 173 -1.64 12.99 -9.35
CA ILE A 173 -0.38 12.24 -9.44
C ILE A 173 0.69 13.24 -9.88
N GLU A 174 1.75 13.39 -9.08
CA GLU A 174 2.87 14.29 -9.37
C GLU A 174 4.21 13.59 -9.20
N ALA A 175 5.08 13.75 -10.19
CA ALA A 175 6.46 13.27 -10.16
C ALA A 175 7.40 14.37 -10.67
N GLY A 176 8.57 14.53 -10.02
CA GLY A 176 9.62 15.45 -10.48
C GLY A 176 10.23 15.01 -11.80
N ASP A 177 10.30 13.70 -12.02
CA ASP A 177 10.73 13.10 -13.30
C ASP A 177 9.52 12.51 -14.05
N GLY A 178 9.64 11.29 -14.54
CA GLY A 178 8.61 10.64 -15.35
C GLY A 178 7.64 9.76 -14.57
N ILE A 179 6.50 9.50 -15.20
CA ILE A 179 5.47 8.59 -14.70
C ILE A 179 5.30 7.44 -15.69
N LYS A 180 5.51 6.20 -15.25
CA LYS A 180 5.47 5.00 -16.09
C LYS A 180 4.50 3.95 -15.55
N ALA A 181 3.58 3.49 -16.38
CA ALA A 181 2.69 2.40 -16.06
C ALA A 181 2.63 1.35 -17.20
N GLY A 182 2.60 0.08 -16.82
CA GLY A 182 2.40 -1.02 -17.79
C GLY A 182 1.03 -0.98 -18.45
N TYR A 183 0.03 -0.45 -17.73
CA TYR A 183 -1.32 -0.19 -18.23
C TYR A 183 -1.69 1.29 -18.07
N GLY A 184 -2.92 1.61 -17.66
CA GLY A 184 -3.40 2.97 -17.55
C GLY A 184 -2.91 3.75 -16.34
N ILE A 185 -3.03 5.06 -16.43
CA ILE A 185 -2.80 6.02 -15.35
C ILE A 185 -4.08 6.83 -15.19
N GLU A 186 -4.60 6.87 -13.96
CA GLU A 186 -5.86 7.57 -13.65
C GLU A 186 -5.67 8.51 -12.45
N ALA A 187 -6.08 9.75 -12.60
CA ALA A 187 -6.20 10.72 -11.52
C ALA A 187 -7.57 11.40 -11.53
N GLY A 188 -8.06 11.78 -10.35
CA GLY A 188 -9.33 12.50 -10.24
C GLY A 188 -9.27 13.91 -10.84
N TYR A 189 -8.11 14.58 -10.71
CA TYR A 189 -7.93 15.96 -11.12
C TYR A 189 -6.83 16.13 -12.16
N GLY A 190 -5.58 15.87 -11.83
CA GLY A 190 -4.45 16.10 -12.73
C GLY A 190 -3.31 15.11 -12.58
N ILE A 191 -2.51 15.03 -13.64
CA ILE A 191 -1.29 14.23 -13.70
C ILE A 191 -0.18 15.15 -14.17
N LYS A 192 0.92 15.25 -13.41
CA LYS A 192 2.06 16.10 -13.73
C LYS A 192 3.35 15.31 -13.64
N ALA A 193 4.15 15.33 -14.68
CA ALA A 193 5.52 14.87 -14.72
C ALA A 193 6.48 16.05 -14.92
N GLY A 194 7.76 15.87 -14.59
CA GLY A 194 8.78 16.89 -14.84
C GLY A 194 8.96 17.20 -16.32
N ASP A 195 9.46 18.40 -16.62
CA ASP A 195 9.51 18.93 -17.99
C ASP A 195 10.44 18.16 -18.93
N GLU A 196 11.49 17.55 -18.39
CA GLU A 196 12.46 16.73 -19.17
C GLU A 196 12.01 15.28 -19.36
N TYR A 197 10.95 14.85 -18.64
CA TYR A 197 10.49 13.48 -18.61
C TYR A 197 9.01 13.38 -19.01
N GLY A 198 8.58 12.22 -19.45
CA GLY A 198 7.25 12.05 -19.98
C GLY A 198 6.35 11.17 -19.15
N ILE A 199 5.09 11.12 -19.59
CA ILE A 199 4.06 10.23 -19.06
C ILE A 199 3.88 9.06 -20.04
N TYR A 200 4.06 7.85 -19.54
CA TYR A 200 4.01 6.62 -20.33
C TYR A 200 2.96 5.66 -19.77
N ALA A 201 1.83 5.54 -20.44
CA ALA A 201 0.80 4.56 -20.09
C ALA A 201 0.72 3.46 -21.14
N GLY A 202 0.49 2.23 -20.71
CA GLY A 202 0.31 1.09 -21.62
C GLY A 202 1.60 0.48 -22.15
N LEU A 203 2.71 0.61 -21.42
CA LEU A 203 4.02 0.04 -21.82
C LEU A 203 4.01 -1.51 -21.98
N ARG A 204 3.04 -2.19 -21.37
CA ARG A 204 2.82 -3.64 -21.46
C ARG A 204 1.63 -4.03 -22.34
N CYS A 205 0.98 -3.07 -23.00
CA CYS A 205 -0.17 -3.29 -23.86
C CYS A 205 0.24 -3.37 -25.33
N ARG A 206 -0.50 -4.16 -26.13
CA ARG A 206 -0.41 -4.05 -27.59
C ARG A 206 -0.92 -2.67 -28.00
N ILE A 207 -0.31 -2.06 -29.02
CA ILE A 207 -0.68 -0.72 -29.55
C ILE A 207 -2.17 -0.66 -29.91
N THR A 208 -2.75 -1.78 -30.37
CA THR A 208 -4.17 -1.89 -30.73
C THR A 208 -5.12 -1.86 -29.51
N ASN A 209 -4.63 -2.11 -28.30
CA ASN A 209 -5.48 -2.13 -27.09
C ASN A 209 -5.54 -0.73 -26.42
N LYS A 210 -6.33 0.15 -27.03
CA LYS A 210 -6.48 1.55 -26.58
C LYS A 210 -7.03 1.66 -25.17
N THR A 211 -7.92 0.75 -24.77
CA THR A 211 -8.61 0.79 -23.47
C THR A 211 -7.65 0.62 -22.28
N LEU A 212 -6.59 -0.19 -22.44
CA LEU A 212 -5.64 -0.49 -21.37
C LEU A 212 -4.51 0.54 -21.23
N ARG A 213 -4.39 1.51 -22.11
CA ARG A 213 -3.32 2.53 -22.13
C ARG A 213 -3.85 3.94 -21.91
N LYS A 214 -5.01 4.07 -21.27
CA LYS A 214 -5.63 5.36 -21.01
C LYS A 214 -4.88 6.15 -19.94
N ILE A 215 -4.82 7.44 -20.14
CA ILE A 215 -4.42 8.47 -19.18
C ILE A 215 -5.67 9.29 -18.91
N ILE A 216 -6.26 9.14 -17.72
CA ILE A 216 -7.55 9.74 -17.38
C ILE A 216 -7.35 10.81 -16.32
N ALA A 217 -7.71 12.05 -16.61
CA ALA A 217 -7.69 13.16 -15.66
C ALA A 217 -8.63 14.30 -16.14
N LYS A 218 -9.03 15.22 -15.24
CA LYS A 218 -9.80 16.42 -15.62
C LYS A 218 -8.98 17.39 -16.48
N LYS A 219 -7.66 17.48 -16.22
CA LYS A 219 -6.77 18.33 -17.01
C LYS A 219 -5.82 17.45 -17.83
N ARG A 220 -5.69 17.77 -19.11
CA ARG A 220 -4.74 17.08 -19.99
C ARG A 220 -3.31 17.38 -19.54
N PRO A 221 -2.49 16.36 -19.27
CA PRO A 221 -1.06 16.54 -19.03
C PRO A 221 -0.32 17.03 -20.27
N GLU A 222 0.73 17.81 -20.09
CA GLU A 222 1.51 18.37 -21.20
C GLU A 222 2.44 17.35 -21.86
N ASN A 223 3.10 16.48 -21.08
CA ASN A 223 4.19 15.61 -21.51
C ASN A 223 3.76 14.15 -21.73
N ILE A 224 2.69 13.92 -22.49
CA ILE A 224 2.26 12.55 -22.85
C ILE A 224 3.15 12.00 -23.95
N MET A 225 4.01 11.04 -23.63
CA MET A 225 4.89 10.36 -24.58
C MET A 225 4.29 9.06 -25.09
N CYS A 226 3.47 8.37 -24.31
CA CYS A 226 2.79 7.14 -24.67
C CYS A 226 1.47 7.03 -23.88
N GLY A 227 0.40 6.65 -24.57
CA GLY A 227 -0.94 6.50 -23.99
C GLY A 227 -1.95 7.39 -24.71
N GLU A 228 -3.22 7.19 -24.41
CA GLU A 228 -4.33 7.97 -24.93
C GLU A 228 -5.00 8.76 -23.82
N PHE A 229 -5.05 10.07 -23.95
CA PHE A 229 -5.72 10.92 -22.97
C PHE A 229 -7.25 10.85 -23.14
N GLU A 230 -7.92 10.69 -22.03
CA GLU A 230 -9.38 10.78 -21.92
C GLU A 230 -9.70 11.75 -20.77
N GLU A 231 -10.51 12.75 -21.08
CA GLU A 231 -10.96 13.73 -20.08
C GLU A 231 -11.96 13.06 -19.13
N LYS A 232 -11.76 13.25 -17.81
CA LYS A 232 -12.67 12.74 -16.80
C LYS A 232 -13.89 13.65 -16.72
N SER A 233 -15.08 13.14 -17.06
CA SER A 233 -16.34 13.85 -16.92
C SER A 233 -16.72 14.04 -15.44
N ASP A 234 -17.42 15.13 -15.10
CA ASP A 234 -17.90 15.42 -13.73
C ASP A 234 -19.07 14.52 -13.27
N SER A 235 -19.46 13.52 -14.06
CA SER A 235 -20.68 12.71 -13.87
C SER A 235 -20.52 11.48 -12.95
N GLU A 236 -19.35 11.19 -12.40
CA GLU A 236 -19.12 10.05 -11.49
C GLU A 236 -18.97 10.49 -10.02
N GLY A 237 -19.92 11.27 -9.51
CA GLY A 237 -19.96 11.71 -8.12
C GLY A 237 -21.38 11.85 -7.61
N LYS A 238 -22.14 10.73 -7.57
CA LYS A 238 -23.35 10.60 -6.75
C LYS A 238 -23.36 9.28 -6.04
#